data_26f609a251ebd62431b86553ac86986a
#
_entry.id   26f609a251ebd62431b86553ac86986a
#
_cell.length_a   1.000
_cell.length_b   1.000
_cell.length_c   1.000
_cell.angle_alpha   90.00
_cell.angle_beta   90.00
_cell.angle_gamma   90.00
#
_symmetry.space_group_name_H-M   'P 1'
#
loop_
_entity.id
_entity.type
_entity.pdbx_description
1 polymer ?
#
loop_
_entity_poly.entity_id
_entity_poly.type
_entity_poly.pdbx_seq_one_letter_code
_entity_poly.pdbx_strand_id
1 'polypeptide(L)'
;MVGRFGAKASSGFACNLRDAMYENIQTFAMLGVMVLASSQIGGRSARYFTQQQKDLGAVNGYIEEMMDGQKVVKVFCHEEKSVENFRKLNQALRDSADKANTFANIAMPVNGNLGNISYVLCAIVGALLALSGYTGLTLGTLVAFLNLNKNATQPVSQISQQTSSVVMAMAGAQRVFDLMDAPPERDEGYVELVNAKEDRNGSLVECEERTNVWAWKHPHKADGTVTYTRLQGDVTFHDVDFGYEEGKIVLHNIKLYATPGQKIAFVGSTGAGKTTITNLINRFYDIADGKIRYDGININKIKKGDLRRSLGMVLQDVRLFTGTVMENIRYGRLDATDEECIAAAKLANADGSSAACPMGTTRSSPGTAPT
;
A
#
# COMPACT_ATOMS: atom_id res chain seq x y z
N MET A 1 -62.02 47.24 13.50
CA MET A 1 -61.91 46.21 12.48
C MET A 1 -60.49 45.53 12.40
N VAL A 2 -59.42 46.22 12.71
CA VAL A 2 -58.05 45.72 12.59
C VAL A 2 -57.73 44.59 13.58
N GLY A 3 -58.30 44.60 14.79
CA GLY A 3 -58.06 43.56 15.80
C GLY A 3 -58.65 42.16 15.50
N ARG A 4 -59.72 42.08 14.73
CA ARG A 4 -60.33 40.83 14.30
C ARG A 4 -59.58 40.12 13.16
N PHE A 5 -58.90 40.90 12.28
CA PHE A 5 -58.04 40.36 11.23
C PHE A 5 -56.73 39.81 11.82
N GLY A 6 -56.14 40.48 12.81
CA GLY A 6 -54.93 40.00 13.47
C GLY A 6 -55.13 38.70 14.24
N ALA A 7 -56.29 38.55 14.95
CA ALA A 7 -56.60 37.32 15.67
C ALA A 7 -56.87 36.15 14.73
N LYS A 8 -57.55 36.37 13.60
CA LYS A 8 -57.76 35.32 12.58
C LYS A 8 -56.47 34.90 11.87
N ALA A 9 -55.59 35.85 11.59
CA ALA A 9 -54.26 35.59 10.98
C ALA A 9 -53.35 34.81 11.96
N SER A 10 -53.36 35.20 13.23
CA SER A 10 -52.57 34.50 14.29
C SER A 10 -53.08 33.09 14.59
N SER A 11 -54.42 32.88 14.66
CA SER A 11 -54.99 31.56 14.85
C SER A 11 -54.79 30.65 13.64
N GLY A 12 -54.88 31.19 12.42
CA GLY A 12 -54.59 30.46 11.17
C GLY A 12 -53.12 30.06 11.08
N PHE A 13 -52.22 30.95 11.46
CA PHE A 13 -50.79 30.63 11.48
C PHE A 13 -50.43 29.56 12.55
N ALA A 14 -51.00 29.65 13.74
CA ALA A 14 -50.82 28.64 14.80
C ALA A 14 -51.40 27.27 14.43
N CYS A 15 -52.55 27.24 13.72
CA CYS A 15 -53.14 26.01 13.22
C CYS A 15 -52.24 25.39 12.11
N ASN A 16 -51.82 26.17 11.14
CA ASN A 16 -50.92 25.70 10.06
C ASN A 16 -49.56 25.23 10.60
N LEU A 17 -49.03 25.88 11.64
CA LEU A 17 -47.77 25.45 12.28
C LEU A 17 -47.93 24.12 13.02
N ARG A 18 -49.08 23.92 13.70
CA ARG A 18 -49.39 22.66 14.38
C ARG A 18 -49.57 21.53 13.39
N ASP A 19 -50.26 21.76 12.30
CA ASP A 19 -50.52 20.78 11.25
C ASP A 19 -49.21 20.42 10.53
N ALA A 20 -48.37 21.41 10.23
CA ALA A 20 -47.05 21.18 9.70
C ALA A 20 -46.11 20.42 10.67
N MET A 21 -46.24 20.63 11.97
CA MET A 21 -45.52 19.84 12.98
C MET A 21 -46.03 18.40 13.06
N TYR A 22 -47.37 18.14 12.95
CA TYR A 22 -47.91 16.82 12.95
C TYR A 22 -47.49 16.02 11.68
N GLU A 23 -47.50 16.67 10.52
CA GLU A 23 -47.06 16.08 9.25
C GLU A 23 -45.54 15.78 9.29
N ASN A 24 -44.73 16.67 9.86
CA ASN A 24 -43.32 16.45 10.05
C ASN A 24 -43.02 15.27 11.00
N ILE A 25 -43.77 15.11 12.09
CA ILE A 25 -43.56 13.99 13.05
C ILE A 25 -43.78 12.63 12.38
N GLN A 26 -44.81 12.49 11.53
CA GLN A 26 -45.05 11.23 10.79
C GLN A 26 -43.97 10.96 9.76
N THR A 27 -43.51 11.99 9.04
CA THR A 27 -42.41 11.88 8.08
C THR A 27 -41.10 11.55 8.79
N PHE A 28 -40.81 12.18 9.94
CA PHE A 28 -39.64 11.88 10.77
C PHE A 28 -39.67 10.46 11.33
N ALA A 29 -40.85 9.98 11.77
CA ALA A 29 -40.98 8.61 12.27
C ALA A 29 -40.68 7.58 11.18
N MET A 30 -41.23 7.76 9.95
CA MET A 30 -40.94 6.87 8.82
C MET A 30 -39.50 6.97 8.32
N LEU A 31 -38.89 8.17 8.26
CA LEU A 31 -37.47 8.35 7.99
C LEU A 31 -36.63 7.63 9.04
N GLY A 32 -37.02 7.72 10.31
CA GLY A 32 -36.34 6.98 11.40
C GLY A 32 -36.38 5.47 11.17
N VAL A 33 -37.54 4.90 10.78
CA VAL A 33 -37.66 3.47 10.46
C VAL A 33 -36.79 3.09 9.25
N MET A 34 -36.74 3.93 8.21
CA MET A 34 -35.91 3.70 7.03
C MET A 34 -34.42 3.73 7.37
N VAL A 35 -33.98 4.68 8.19
CA VAL A 35 -32.59 4.79 8.64
C VAL A 35 -32.21 3.57 9.50
N LEU A 36 -33.08 3.15 10.42
CA LEU A 36 -32.85 1.94 11.23
C LEU A 36 -32.80 0.68 10.38
N ALA A 37 -33.71 0.50 9.44
CA ALA A 37 -33.70 -0.64 8.52
C ALA A 37 -32.43 -0.64 7.65
N SER A 38 -32.08 0.51 7.08
CA SER A 38 -30.84 0.66 6.27
C SER A 38 -29.59 0.40 7.09
N SER A 39 -29.51 0.89 8.32
CA SER A 39 -28.37 0.67 9.22
C SER A 39 -28.20 -0.81 9.58
N GLN A 40 -29.29 -1.52 9.87
CA GLN A 40 -29.25 -2.95 10.18
C GLN A 40 -28.86 -3.80 8.96
N ILE A 41 -29.44 -3.51 7.80
CA ILE A 41 -29.11 -4.22 6.55
C ILE A 41 -27.66 -3.90 6.15
N GLY A 42 -27.25 -2.62 6.19
CA GLY A 42 -25.91 -2.17 5.87
C GLY A 42 -24.84 -2.77 6.78
N GLY A 43 -25.10 -2.83 8.08
CA GLY A 43 -24.17 -3.44 9.06
C GLY A 43 -23.96 -4.94 8.81
N ARG A 44 -25.04 -5.68 8.47
CA ARG A 44 -24.92 -7.10 8.08
C ARG A 44 -24.19 -7.26 6.75
N SER A 45 -24.54 -6.45 5.76
CA SER A 45 -23.88 -6.43 4.45
C SER A 45 -22.38 -6.21 4.60
N ALA A 46 -21.97 -5.17 5.33
CA ALA A 46 -20.55 -4.86 5.57
C ALA A 46 -19.79 -6.03 6.20
N ARG A 47 -20.40 -6.71 7.19
CA ARG A 47 -19.80 -7.90 7.82
C ARG A 47 -19.57 -9.03 6.82
N TYR A 48 -20.54 -9.31 5.96
CA TYR A 48 -20.41 -10.36 4.95
C TYR A 48 -19.45 -9.98 3.84
N PHE A 49 -19.35 -8.69 3.43
CA PHE A 49 -18.33 -8.23 2.50
C PHE A 49 -16.92 -8.37 3.07
N THR A 50 -16.72 -8.07 4.35
CA THR A 50 -15.42 -8.31 5.02
C THR A 50 -15.06 -9.78 5.03
N GLN A 51 -16.04 -10.67 5.29
CA GLN A 51 -15.81 -12.11 5.24
C GLN A 51 -15.50 -12.59 3.81
N GLN A 52 -16.21 -12.11 2.81
CA GLN A 52 -15.93 -12.39 1.39
C GLN A 52 -14.51 -11.99 0.98
N GLN A 53 -14.02 -10.81 1.41
CA GLN A 53 -12.64 -10.40 1.12
C GLN A 53 -11.62 -11.31 1.78
N LYS A 54 -11.89 -11.78 3.00
CA LYS A 54 -11.04 -12.76 3.69
C LYS A 54 -11.00 -14.10 2.96
N ASP A 55 -12.16 -14.60 2.54
CA ASP A 55 -12.27 -15.88 1.83
C ASP A 55 -11.64 -15.78 0.43
N LEU A 56 -11.76 -14.62 -0.24
CA LEU A 56 -11.08 -14.35 -1.51
C LEU A 56 -9.55 -14.37 -1.33
N GLY A 57 -9.06 -13.75 -0.26
CA GLY A 57 -7.63 -13.80 0.08
C GLY A 57 -7.15 -15.24 0.32
N ALA A 58 -7.95 -16.07 0.99
CA ALA A 58 -7.62 -17.48 1.22
C ALA A 58 -7.57 -18.30 -0.08
N VAL A 59 -8.52 -18.05 -1.01
CA VAL A 59 -8.54 -18.70 -2.34
C VAL A 59 -7.30 -18.28 -3.14
N ASN A 60 -7.00 -16.98 -3.19
CA ASN A 60 -5.84 -16.48 -3.94
C ASN A 60 -4.52 -16.99 -3.37
N GLY A 61 -4.35 -16.98 -2.03
CA GLY A 61 -3.17 -17.52 -1.39
C GLY A 61 -2.98 -19.02 -1.66
N TYR A 62 -4.07 -19.79 -1.67
CA TYR A 62 -4.02 -21.20 -2.03
C TYR A 62 -3.64 -21.44 -3.50
N ILE A 63 -4.14 -20.60 -4.41
CA ILE A 63 -3.76 -20.66 -5.84
C ILE A 63 -2.26 -20.40 -5.98
N GLU A 64 -1.74 -19.34 -5.35
CA GLU A 64 -0.32 -18.99 -5.38
C GLU A 64 0.55 -20.14 -4.82
N GLU A 65 0.19 -20.67 -3.66
CA GLU A 65 0.87 -21.83 -3.05
C GLU A 65 0.90 -23.06 -3.98
N MET A 66 -0.24 -23.36 -4.62
CA MET A 66 -0.32 -24.51 -5.54
C MET A 66 0.43 -24.28 -6.85
N MET A 67 0.49 -23.04 -7.33
CA MET A 67 1.25 -22.68 -8.53
C MET A 67 2.75 -22.79 -8.26
N ASP A 68 3.22 -22.25 -7.16
CA ASP A 68 4.63 -22.32 -6.75
C ASP A 68 5.05 -23.77 -6.43
N GLY A 69 4.17 -24.50 -5.72
CA GLY A 69 4.36 -25.89 -5.36
C GLY A 69 4.00 -26.92 -6.43
N GLN A 70 3.65 -26.52 -7.66
CA GLN A 70 3.11 -27.42 -8.71
C GLN A 70 3.97 -28.68 -8.93
N LYS A 71 5.29 -28.53 -8.95
CA LYS A 71 6.21 -29.67 -9.13
C LYS A 71 6.09 -30.69 -7.99
N VAL A 72 5.92 -30.21 -6.76
CA VAL A 72 5.76 -31.05 -5.58
C VAL A 72 4.44 -31.81 -5.63
N VAL A 73 3.34 -31.09 -5.94
CA VAL A 73 2.01 -31.70 -6.11
C VAL A 73 2.04 -32.81 -7.16
N LYS A 74 2.73 -32.58 -8.27
CA LYS A 74 2.88 -33.57 -9.38
C LYS A 74 3.69 -34.79 -8.96
N VAL A 75 4.84 -34.60 -8.29
CA VAL A 75 5.73 -35.70 -7.87
C VAL A 75 5.05 -36.62 -6.85
N PHE A 76 4.23 -36.05 -5.97
CA PHE A 76 3.51 -36.81 -4.93
C PHE A 76 2.10 -37.24 -5.36
N CYS A 77 1.67 -36.94 -6.59
CA CYS A 77 0.34 -37.27 -7.14
C CYS A 77 -0.81 -36.80 -6.24
N HIS A 78 -0.72 -35.56 -5.73
CA HIS A 78 -1.71 -35.01 -4.81
C HIS A 78 -2.71 -34.06 -5.49
N GLU A 79 -2.90 -34.14 -6.80
CA GLU A 79 -3.76 -33.25 -7.59
C GLU A 79 -5.22 -33.31 -7.11
N GLU A 80 -5.76 -34.53 -6.90
CA GLU A 80 -7.16 -34.69 -6.47
C GLU A 80 -7.42 -34.03 -5.12
N LYS A 81 -6.50 -34.21 -4.18
CA LYS A 81 -6.59 -33.60 -2.85
C LYS A 81 -6.50 -32.07 -2.92
N SER A 82 -5.62 -31.55 -3.79
CA SER A 82 -5.48 -30.12 -4.02
C SER A 82 -6.76 -29.52 -4.61
N VAL A 83 -7.37 -30.21 -5.59
CA VAL A 83 -8.66 -29.78 -6.17
C VAL A 83 -9.79 -29.84 -5.13
N GLU A 84 -9.80 -30.86 -4.26
CA GLU A 84 -10.79 -30.95 -3.18
C GLU A 84 -10.67 -29.78 -2.19
N ASN A 85 -9.45 -29.44 -1.78
CA ASN A 85 -9.20 -28.30 -0.91
C ASN A 85 -9.60 -26.96 -1.58
N PHE A 86 -9.24 -26.78 -2.85
CA PHE A 86 -9.67 -25.61 -3.62
C PHE A 86 -11.19 -25.51 -3.65
N ARG A 87 -11.90 -26.60 -3.89
CA ARG A 87 -13.38 -26.61 -3.90
C ARG A 87 -13.97 -26.18 -2.55
N LYS A 88 -13.37 -26.59 -1.43
CA LYS A 88 -13.81 -26.17 -0.08
C LYS A 88 -13.65 -24.67 0.11
N LEU A 89 -12.50 -24.12 -0.25
CA LEU A 89 -12.22 -22.68 -0.15
C LEU A 89 -13.12 -21.87 -1.08
N ASN A 90 -13.28 -22.32 -2.32
CA ASN A 90 -14.15 -21.66 -3.30
C ASN A 90 -15.63 -21.73 -2.90
N GLN A 91 -16.06 -22.82 -2.24
CA GLN A 91 -17.44 -22.91 -1.70
C GLN A 91 -17.65 -21.91 -0.55
N ALA A 92 -16.66 -21.76 0.35
CA ALA A 92 -16.73 -20.76 1.42
C ALA A 92 -16.82 -19.33 0.86
N LEU A 93 -16.00 -19.01 -0.16
CA LEU A 93 -16.05 -17.74 -0.88
C LEU A 93 -17.42 -17.52 -1.53
N ARG A 94 -17.95 -18.53 -2.21
CA ARG A 94 -19.30 -18.47 -2.81
C ARG A 94 -20.37 -18.16 -1.78
N ASP A 95 -20.36 -18.86 -0.64
CA ASP A 95 -21.38 -18.72 0.40
C ASP A 95 -21.32 -17.33 1.07
N SER A 96 -20.10 -16.79 1.27
CA SER A 96 -19.94 -15.44 1.80
C SER A 96 -20.31 -14.36 0.77
N ALA A 97 -19.98 -14.56 -0.50
CA ALA A 97 -20.35 -13.66 -1.60
C ALA A 97 -21.87 -13.62 -1.82
N ASP A 98 -22.54 -14.79 -1.79
CA ASP A 98 -23.99 -14.87 -1.93
C ASP A 98 -24.69 -14.09 -0.80
N LYS A 99 -24.28 -14.29 0.46
CA LYS A 99 -24.82 -13.54 1.60
C LYS A 99 -24.55 -12.04 1.48
N ALA A 100 -23.32 -11.64 1.13
CA ALA A 100 -22.95 -10.24 0.97
C ALA A 100 -23.84 -9.55 -0.08
N ASN A 101 -23.96 -10.16 -1.26
CA ASN A 101 -24.76 -9.64 -2.35
C ASN A 101 -26.28 -9.66 -2.03
N THR A 102 -26.77 -10.70 -1.36
CA THR A 102 -28.17 -10.76 -0.94
C THR A 102 -28.51 -9.58 -0.03
N PHE A 103 -27.72 -9.32 1.01
CA PHE A 103 -27.97 -8.18 1.91
C PHE A 103 -27.79 -6.83 1.22
N ALA A 104 -26.81 -6.69 0.31
CA ALA A 104 -26.62 -5.48 -0.46
C ALA A 104 -27.81 -5.18 -1.37
N ASN A 105 -28.29 -6.19 -2.10
CA ASN A 105 -29.34 -6.03 -3.09
C ASN A 105 -30.75 -5.87 -2.47
N ILE A 106 -30.98 -6.40 -1.26
CA ILE A 106 -32.27 -6.28 -0.59
C ILE A 106 -32.52 -4.88 0.00
N ALA A 107 -31.47 -4.11 0.24
CA ALA A 107 -31.57 -2.78 0.85
C ALA A 107 -32.41 -1.81 -0.01
N MET A 108 -32.21 -1.82 -1.32
CA MET A 108 -32.90 -0.92 -2.24
C MET A 108 -34.42 -1.23 -2.34
N PRO A 109 -34.87 -2.48 -2.57
CA PRO A 109 -36.30 -2.82 -2.54
C PRO A 109 -36.98 -2.55 -1.20
N VAL A 110 -36.28 -2.82 -0.08
CA VAL A 110 -36.87 -2.56 1.26
C VAL A 110 -37.09 -1.07 1.45
N ASN A 111 -36.12 -0.21 1.15
CA ASN A 111 -36.27 1.23 1.26
C ASN A 111 -37.35 1.78 0.30
N GLY A 112 -37.37 1.28 -0.94
CA GLY A 112 -38.41 1.66 -1.91
C GLY A 112 -39.82 1.30 -1.45
N ASN A 113 -40.02 0.08 -0.90
CA ASN A 113 -41.30 -0.35 -0.39
C ASN A 113 -41.72 0.41 0.88
N LEU A 114 -40.82 0.69 1.80
CA LEU A 114 -41.07 1.56 2.95
C LEU A 114 -41.53 2.96 2.52
N GLY A 115 -40.87 3.53 1.49
CA GLY A 115 -41.26 4.80 0.89
C GLY A 115 -42.67 4.75 0.28
N ASN A 116 -43.02 3.69 -0.44
CA ASN A 116 -44.34 3.48 -1.01
C ASN A 116 -45.42 3.32 0.08
N ILE A 117 -45.13 2.56 1.14
CA ILE A 117 -46.04 2.41 2.30
C ILE A 117 -46.27 3.77 2.96
N SER A 118 -45.18 4.54 3.18
CA SER A 118 -45.31 5.90 3.71
C SER A 118 -46.19 6.78 2.85
N TYR A 119 -46.01 6.73 1.52
CA TYR A 119 -46.82 7.48 0.57
C TYR A 119 -48.31 7.13 0.67
N VAL A 120 -48.63 5.82 0.69
CA VAL A 120 -50.03 5.35 0.79
C VAL A 120 -50.67 5.75 2.13
N LEU A 121 -49.95 5.59 3.25
CA LEU A 121 -50.47 5.99 4.56
C LEU A 121 -50.70 7.53 4.62
N CYS A 122 -49.80 8.33 4.13
CA CYS A 122 -49.95 9.78 4.04
C CYS A 122 -51.12 10.17 3.12
N ALA A 123 -51.36 9.46 2.02
CA ALA A 123 -52.45 9.72 1.11
C ALA A 123 -53.82 9.40 1.78
N ILE A 124 -53.94 8.26 2.47
CA ILE A 124 -55.16 7.86 3.16
C ILE A 124 -55.51 8.82 4.30
N VAL A 125 -54.53 9.07 5.20
CA VAL A 125 -54.72 9.96 6.35
C VAL A 125 -54.99 11.40 5.88
N GLY A 126 -54.23 11.90 4.92
CA GLY A 126 -54.41 13.24 4.35
C GLY A 126 -55.74 13.42 3.66
N ALA A 127 -56.24 12.41 2.91
CA ALA A 127 -57.56 12.44 2.31
C ALA A 127 -58.67 12.46 3.34
N LEU A 128 -58.59 11.63 4.40
CA LEU A 128 -59.57 11.62 5.49
C LEU A 128 -59.63 12.96 6.22
N LEU A 129 -58.46 13.60 6.48
CA LEU A 129 -58.40 14.90 7.10
C LEU A 129 -58.93 16.02 6.19
N ALA A 130 -58.68 15.96 4.89
CA ALA A 130 -59.20 16.91 3.91
C ALA A 130 -60.73 16.80 3.79
N LEU A 131 -61.28 15.59 3.82
CA LEU A 131 -62.73 15.34 3.74
C LEU A 131 -63.47 15.70 5.04
N SER A 132 -62.81 15.57 6.19
CA SER A 132 -63.41 15.90 7.49
C SER A 132 -63.61 17.41 7.71
N GLY A 133 -63.00 18.24 6.88
CA GLY A 133 -63.06 19.71 6.97
C GLY A 133 -62.45 20.31 8.24
N TYR A 134 -61.85 19.48 9.09
CA TYR A 134 -61.37 19.88 10.42
C TYR A 134 -60.06 20.69 10.40
N THR A 135 -59.26 20.53 9.34
CA THR A 135 -57.88 21.09 9.30
C THR A 135 -57.68 22.17 8.23
N GLY A 136 -58.67 22.49 7.39
CA GLY A 136 -58.52 23.41 6.25
C GLY A 136 -57.51 22.92 5.18
N LEU A 137 -57.20 21.63 5.21
CA LEU A 137 -56.31 20.99 4.28
C LEU A 137 -57.00 20.90 2.90
N THR A 138 -56.35 21.48 1.88
CA THR A 138 -56.88 21.43 0.51
C THR A 138 -56.30 20.22 -0.24
N LEU A 139 -57.00 19.76 -1.26
CA LEU A 139 -56.49 18.70 -2.14
C LEU A 139 -55.16 19.06 -2.78
N GLY A 140 -54.97 20.36 -3.09
CA GLY A 140 -53.70 20.83 -3.66
C GLY A 140 -52.51 20.75 -2.69
N THR A 141 -52.76 21.07 -1.40
CA THR A 141 -51.69 20.95 -0.38
C THR A 141 -51.36 19.49 -0.10
N LEU A 142 -52.32 18.59 -0.13
CA LEU A 142 -52.10 17.15 -0.01
C LEU A 142 -51.22 16.61 -1.15
N VAL A 143 -51.55 16.96 -2.40
CA VAL A 143 -50.74 16.55 -3.57
C VAL A 143 -49.32 17.08 -3.50
N ALA A 144 -49.15 18.35 -3.10
CA ALA A 144 -47.84 18.95 -2.92
C ALA A 144 -47.00 18.20 -1.85
N PHE A 145 -47.65 17.88 -0.72
CA PHE A 145 -46.99 17.11 0.36
C PHE A 145 -46.58 15.70 -0.07
N LEU A 146 -47.47 14.98 -0.78
CA LEU A 146 -47.14 13.65 -1.29
C LEU A 146 -45.95 13.65 -2.25
N ASN A 147 -45.85 14.67 -3.11
CA ASN A 147 -44.69 14.87 -3.98
C ASN A 147 -43.40 15.18 -3.18
N LEU A 148 -43.50 16.02 -2.16
CA LEU A 148 -42.38 16.32 -1.28
C LEU A 148 -41.90 15.06 -0.53
N ASN A 149 -42.82 14.27 0.03
CA ASN A 149 -42.52 13.01 0.71
C ASN A 149 -41.80 12.01 -0.22
N LYS A 150 -42.27 11.86 -1.45
CA LYS A 150 -41.63 11.01 -2.46
C LYS A 150 -40.22 11.49 -2.80
N ASN A 151 -40.05 12.78 -2.99
CA ASN A 151 -38.73 13.39 -3.32
C ASN A 151 -37.77 13.37 -2.13
N ALA A 152 -38.21 13.41 -0.89
CA ALA A 152 -37.36 13.34 0.31
C ALA A 152 -36.79 11.94 0.56
N THR A 153 -37.46 10.89 0.10
CA THR A 153 -37.03 9.49 0.29
C THR A 153 -35.79 9.15 -0.54
N GLN A 154 -35.65 9.71 -1.75
CA GLN A 154 -34.53 9.43 -2.65
C GLN A 154 -33.15 9.88 -2.12
N PRO A 155 -32.96 11.13 -1.63
CA PRO A 155 -31.70 11.56 -1.05
C PRO A 155 -31.25 10.75 0.15
N VAL A 156 -32.18 10.28 0.99
CA VAL A 156 -31.85 9.44 2.16
C VAL A 156 -31.25 8.10 1.72
N SER A 157 -31.82 7.48 0.69
CA SER A 157 -31.27 6.23 0.13
C SER A 157 -29.88 6.45 -0.50
N GLN A 158 -29.69 7.56 -1.21
CA GLN A 158 -28.40 7.91 -1.81
C GLN A 158 -27.32 8.16 -0.77
N ILE A 159 -27.62 8.91 0.29
CA ILE A 159 -26.67 9.16 1.39
C ILE A 159 -26.26 7.84 2.06
N SER A 160 -27.23 6.95 2.29
CA SER A 160 -26.95 5.64 2.90
C SER A 160 -26.01 4.77 2.04
N GLN A 161 -26.17 4.80 0.72
CA GLN A 161 -25.26 4.09 -0.22
C GLN A 161 -23.88 4.74 -0.26
N GLN A 162 -23.80 6.07 -0.29
CA GLN A 162 -22.51 6.78 -0.34
C GLN A 162 -21.70 6.61 0.95
N THR A 163 -22.34 6.42 2.10
CA THR A 163 -21.63 6.21 3.38
C THR A 163 -20.67 5.02 3.31
N SER A 164 -21.07 3.90 2.71
CA SER A 164 -20.21 2.72 2.54
C SER A 164 -19.00 3.01 1.63
N SER A 165 -19.20 3.78 0.57
CA SER A 165 -18.13 4.17 -0.35
C SER A 165 -17.13 5.10 0.32
N VAL A 166 -17.61 6.03 1.17
CA VAL A 166 -16.74 6.94 1.95
C VAL A 166 -15.90 6.15 2.95
N VAL A 167 -16.49 5.19 3.67
CA VAL A 167 -15.75 4.33 4.62
C VAL A 167 -14.65 3.53 3.91
N MET A 168 -14.95 2.94 2.75
CA MET A 168 -13.94 2.23 1.96
C MET A 168 -12.84 3.16 1.44
N ALA A 169 -13.21 4.35 0.96
CA ALA A 169 -12.24 5.36 0.52
C ALA A 169 -11.33 5.82 1.66
N MET A 170 -11.88 6.03 2.87
CA MET A 170 -11.09 6.38 4.06
C MET A 170 -10.11 5.26 4.44
N ALA A 171 -10.54 4.00 4.41
CA ALA A 171 -9.65 2.86 4.68
C ALA A 171 -8.53 2.73 3.64
N GLY A 172 -8.83 3.00 2.36
CA GLY A 172 -7.82 3.07 1.30
C GLY A 172 -6.84 4.23 1.49
N ALA A 173 -7.37 5.42 1.80
CA ALA A 173 -6.57 6.61 2.08
C ALA A 173 -5.63 6.40 3.28
N GLN A 174 -6.12 5.77 4.35
CA GLN A 174 -5.31 5.47 5.53
C GLN A 174 -4.07 4.65 5.15
N ARG A 175 -4.21 3.61 4.33
CA ARG A 175 -3.06 2.79 3.89
C ARG A 175 -2.05 3.59 3.07
N VAL A 176 -2.53 4.53 2.25
CA VAL A 176 -1.64 5.42 1.47
C VAL A 176 -0.90 6.37 2.40
N PHE A 177 -1.59 6.97 3.37
CA PHE A 177 -0.96 7.85 4.36
C PHE A 177 0.01 7.10 5.27
N ASP A 178 -0.33 5.89 5.72
CA ASP A 178 0.57 5.05 6.52
C ASP A 178 1.89 4.79 5.77
N LEU A 179 1.82 4.59 4.45
CA LEU A 179 3.00 4.43 3.61
C LEU A 179 3.76 5.76 3.41
N MET A 180 3.03 6.88 3.20
CA MET A 180 3.64 8.20 3.02
C MET A 180 4.31 8.71 4.30
N ASP A 181 3.74 8.39 5.46
CA ASP A 181 4.24 8.77 6.79
C ASP A 181 5.29 7.78 7.32
N ALA A 182 5.54 6.68 6.59
CA ALA A 182 6.60 5.73 6.96
C ALA A 182 7.95 6.47 7.02
N PRO A 183 8.70 6.32 8.12
CA PRO A 183 9.96 7.04 8.28
C PRO A 183 10.95 6.64 7.18
N PRO A 184 11.58 7.61 6.51
CA PRO A 184 12.59 7.32 5.50
C PRO A 184 13.82 6.67 6.15
N GLU A 185 14.61 5.97 5.34
CA GLU A 185 15.87 5.40 5.80
C GLU A 185 16.78 6.50 6.40
N ARG A 186 17.10 6.37 7.68
CA ARG A 186 17.99 7.32 8.35
C ARG A 186 19.43 7.16 7.83
N ASP A 187 20.03 8.27 7.46
CA ASP A 187 21.44 8.33 7.08
C ASP A 187 22.12 9.50 7.78
N GLU A 188 22.93 9.18 8.79
CA GLU A 188 23.72 10.16 9.55
C GLU A 188 25.18 10.21 9.06
N GLY A 189 25.47 9.55 7.95
CA GLY A 189 26.78 9.56 7.33
C GLY A 189 27.17 10.96 6.83
N TYR A 190 28.45 11.28 6.97
CA TYR A 190 29.00 12.57 6.54
C TYR A 190 30.28 12.42 5.70
N VAL A 191 30.79 11.21 5.55
CA VAL A 191 31.89 10.88 4.64
C VAL A 191 31.31 10.59 3.27
N GLU A 192 31.85 11.24 2.25
CA GLU A 192 31.39 11.20 0.87
C GLU A 192 32.38 10.50 -0.05
N LEU A 193 31.88 9.87 -1.10
CA LEU A 193 32.68 9.29 -2.16
C LEU A 193 32.83 10.31 -3.30
N VAL A 194 34.06 10.73 -3.58
CA VAL A 194 34.36 11.74 -4.58
C VAL A 194 35.34 11.21 -5.63
N ASN A 195 35.31 11.80 -6.85
CA ASN A 195 36.40 11.61 -7.82
C ASN A 195 37.63 12.33 -7.31
N ALA A 196 38.78 11.67 -7.43
CA ALA A 196 40.06 12.22 -6.97
C ALA A 196 41.14 12.10 -8.02
N LYS A 197 42.12 12.98 -7.94
CA LYS A 197 43.39 12.91 -8.70
C LYS A 197 44.56 13.04 -7.75
N GLU A 198 45.68 12.45 -8.11
CA GLU A 198 46.92 12.64 -7.38
C GLU A 198 47.55 13.99 -7.76
N ASP A 199 47.87 14.80 -6.76
CA ASP A 199 48.64 16.03 -6.94
C ASP A 199 50.12 15.69 -7.12
N ARG A 200 50.93 16.68 -7.51
CA ARG A 200 52.40 16.56 -7.72
C ARG A 200 53.14 15.98 -6.51
N ASN A 201 52.56 16.08 -5.33
CA ASN A 201 53.12 15.57 -4.07
C ASN A 201 52.61 14.15 -3.72
N GLY A 202 51.82 13.49 -4.59
CA GLY A 202 51.26 12.18 -4.33
C GLY A 202 50.04 12.20 -3.39
N SER A 203 49.51 13.38 -3.04
CA SER A 203 48.31 13.54 -2.23
C SER A 203 47.07 13.49 -3.10
N LEU A 204 45.99 12.86 -2.60
CA LEU A 204 44.71 12.84 -3.28
C LEU A 204 43.95 14.15 -3.09
N VAL A 205 43.48 14.72 -4.18
CA VAL A 205 42.66 15.94 -4.22
C VAL A 205 41.40 15.70 -5.00
N GLU A 206 40.30 16.19 -4.49
CA GLU A 206 39.00 16.14 -5.15
C GLU A 206 39.00 16.82 -6.51
N CYS A 207 38.36 16.23 -7.50
CA CYS A 207 38.19 16.81 -8.83
C CYS A 207 36.80 16.53 -9.38
N GLU A 208 36.31 17.44 -10.24
CA GLU A 208 35.00 17.28 -10.90
C GLU A 208 35.06 16.29 -12.07
N GLU A 209 36.23 16.14 -12.66
CA GLU A 209 36.46 15.25 -13.78
C GLU A 209 36.41 13.77 -13.36
N ARG A 210 35.86 12.93 -14.25
CA ARG A 210 35.84 11.50 -14.03
C ARG A 210 37.20 10.87 -14.30
N THR A 211 37.92 10.59 -13.23
CA THR A 211 39.31 10.06 -13.28
C THR A 211 39.39 8.55 -13.14
N ASN A 212 38.28 7.86 -12.83
CA ASN A 212 38.22 6.46 -12.39
C ASN A 212 39.05 6.18 -11.10
N VAL A 213 39.51 7.23 -10.42
CA VAL A 213 40.10 7.16 -9.09
C VAL A 213 39.09 7.74 -8.11
N TRP A 214 38.69 6.95 -7.13
CA TRP A 214 37.74 7.34 -6.13
C TRP A 214 38.40 7.46 -4.77
N ALA A 215 37.95 8.44 -3.97
CA ALA A 215 38.44 8.65 -2.62
C ALA A 215 37.27 9.00 -1.66
N TRP A 216 37.46 8.60 -0.42
CA TRP A 216 36.61 9.00 0.69
C TRP A 216 37.01 10.37 1.19
N LYS A 217 36.15 11.36 1.05
CA LYS A 217 36.27 12.69 1.65
C LYS A 217 35.78 12.63 3.09
N HIS A 218 36.69 12.61 4.04
CA HIS A 218 36.37 12.48 5.46
C HIS A 218 36.63 13.80 6.19
N PRO A 219 35.59 14.63 6.44
CA PRO A 219 35.74 15.82 7.29
C PRO A 219 35.84 15.41 8.76
N HIS A 220 36.85 15.88 9.45
CA HIS A 220 37.02 15.66 10.87
C HIS A 220 36.31 16.75 11.67
N LYS A 221 35.31 16.39 12.45
CA LYS A 221 34.47 17.33 13.23
C LYS A 221 35.29 18.01 14.37
N ALA A 222 36.42 17.42 14.79
CA ALA A 222 37.19 17.91 15.93
C ALA A 222 38.08 19.10 15.59
N ASP A 223 38.69 19.12 14.42
CA ASP A 223 39.69 20.10 13.99
C ASP A 223 39.38 20.79 12.65
N GLY A 224 38.24 20.42 12.02
CA GLY A 224 37.80 20.97 10.74
C GLY A 224 38.65 20.53 9.53
N THR A 225 39.62 19.62 9.71
CA THR A 225 40.44 19.09 8.62
C THR A 225 39.67 18.12 7.75
N VAL A 226 40.07 17.99 6.48
CA VAL A 226 39.52 17.02 5.54
C VAL A 226 40.63 16.09 5.09
N THR A 227 40.40 14.77 5.24
CA THR A 227 41.33 13.76 4.71
C THR A 227 40.71 13.04 3.54
N TYR A 228 41.52 12.70 2.55
CA TYR A 228 41.15 11.91 1.39
C TYR A 228 41.77 10.53 1.48
N THR A 229 40.97 9.48 1.58
CA THR A 229 41.41 8.09 1.63
C THR A 229 41.03 7.41 0.33
N ARG A 230 41.98 6.80 -0.37
CA ARG A 230 41.67 6.09 -1.65
C ARG A 230 40.71 4.92 -1.39
N LEU A 231 39.75 4.78 -2.26
CA LEU A 231 38.84 3.61 -2.28
C LEU A 231 39.66 2.38 -2.70
N GLN A 232 39.81 1.41 -1.83
CA GLN A 232 40.55 0.16 -2.06
C GLN A 232 39.70 -1.08 -1.80
N GLY A 233 38.68 -0.96 -0.99
CA GLY A 233 37.76 -2.06 -0.64
C GLY A 233 38.28 -2.91 0.54
N ASP A 234 39.05 -2.33 1.45
CA ASP A 234 39.42 -2.98 2.71
C ASP A 234 38.22 -3.03 3.65
N VAL A 235 37.86 -4.22 4.13
CA VAL A 235 36.69 -4.43 5.03
C VAL A 235 37.14 -5.13 6.30
N THR A 236 36.86 -4.55 7.45
CA THR A 236 37.13 -5.18 8.74
C THR A 236 35.94 -5.13 9.68
N PHE A 237 35.69 -6.27 10.34
CA PHE A 237 34.71 -6.41 11.42
C PHE A 237 35.43 -6.60 12.73
N HIS A 238 35.04 -5.86 13.76
CA HIS A 238 35.60 -5.93 15.09
C HIS A 238 34.48 -6.18 16.08
N ASP A 239 34.46 -7.39 16.67
CA ASP A 239 33.52 -7.81 17.72
C ASP A 239 32.06 -7.45 17.41
N VAL A 240 31.58 -7.79 16.21
CA VAL A 240 30.24 -7.41 15.75
C VAL A 240 29.20 -8.41 16.20
N ASP A 241 28.24 -7.91 16.98
CA ASP A 241 27.01 -8.61 17.32
C ASP A 241 25.84 -8.00 16.55
N PHE A 242 24.97 -8.85 15.98
CA PHE A 242 23.83 -8.39 15.23
C PHE A 242 22.64 -9.33 15.29
N GLY A 243 21.44 -8.78 15.41
CA GLY A 243 20.13 -9.46 15.27
C GLY A 243 19.12 -8.56 14.58
N TYR A 244 18.20 -9.17 13.85
CA TYR A 244 17.12 -8.45 13.15
C TYR A 244 15.99 -8.00 14.10
N GLU A 245 15.84 -8.71 15.22
CA GLU A 245 14.84 -8.47 16.27
C GLU A 245 15.54 -8.33 17.62
N GLU A 246 14.99 -7.50 18.51
CA GLU A 246 15.52 -7.37 19.88
C GLU A 246 15.53 -8.72 20.58
N GLY A 247 16.66 -9.07 21.18
CA GLY A 247 16.85 -10.33 21.92
C GLY A 247 17.16 -11.56 21.06
N LYS A 248 17.19 -11.45 19.72
CA LYS A 248 17.47 -12.56 18.82
C LYS A 248 18.73 -12.31 18.00
N ILE A 249 19.89 -12.57 18.62
CA ILE A 249 21.18 -12.34 17.98
C ILE A 249 21.46 -13.46 16.95
N VAL A 250 21.83 -13.05 15.73
CA VAL A 250 22.16 -13.94 14.60
C VAL A 250 23.67 -14.04 14.40
N LEU A 251 24.38 -12.95 14.62
CA LEU A 251 25.85 -12.91 14.54
C LEU A 251 26.41 -12.61 15.93
N HIS A 252 27.34 -13.41 16.39
CA HIS A 252 27.98 -13.28 17.69
C HIS A 252 29.48 -13.05 17.54
N ASN A 253 29.95 -11.92 18.05
CA ASN A 253 31.36 -11.58 18.15
C ASN A 253 32.17 -11.81 16.85
N ILE A 254 31.62 -11.35 15.72
CA ILE A 254 32.22 -11.58 14.41
C ILE A 254 33.47 -10.72 14.24
N LYS A 255 34.58 -11.40 13.93
CA LYS A 255 35.84 -10.82 13.51
C LYS A 255 36.14 -11.27 12.10
N LEU A 256 36.29 -10.32 11.18
CA LEU A 256 36.54 -10.55 9.77
C LEU A 256 37.48 -9.47 9.24
N TYR A 257 38.34 -9.84 8.34
CA TYR A 257 39.10 -8.89 7.56
C TYR A 257 39.18 -9.35 6.10
N ALA A 258 39.11 -8.41 5.19
CA ALA A 258 39.21 -8.59 3.75
C ALA A 258 40.08 -7.49 3.20
N THR A 259 41.27 -7.83 2.75
CA THR A 259 42.21 -6.87 2.17
C THR A 259 41.92 -6.63 0.68
N PRO A 260 42.36 -5.49 0.10
CA PRO A 260 42.16 -5.19 -1.31
C PRO A 260 42.62 -6.33 -2.24
N GLY A 261 41.77 -6.71 -3.19
CA GLY A 261 42.02 -7.80 -4.13
C GLY A 261 41.81 -9.22 -3.58
N GLN A 262 41.54 -9.38 -2.31
CA GLN A 262 41.31 -10.68 -1.71
C GLN A 262 39.91 -11.21 -2.06
N LYS A 263 39.80 -12.52 -2.35
CA LYS A 263 38.54 -13.22 -2.51
C LYS A 263 38.24 -14.01 -1.24
N ILE A 264 37.09 -13.77 -0.64
CA ILE A 264 36.62 -14.44 0.57
C ILE A 264 35.35 -15.25 0.28
N ALA A 265 35.31 -16.47 0.73
CA ALA A 265 34.14 -17.32 0.68
C ALA A 265 33.58 -17.58 2.09
N PHE A 266 32.31 -17.27 2.29
CA PHE A 266 31.57 -17.63 3.50
C PHE A 266 30.96 -19.01 3.35
N VAL A 267 31.33 -19.95 4.20
CA VAL A 267 30.86 -21.33 4.20
C VAL A 267 30.09 -21.58 5.50
N GLY A 268 28.98 -22.28 5.40
CA GLY A 268 28.13 -22.64 6.55
C GLY A 268 26.74 -23.08 6.12
N SER A 269 25.97 -23.66 7.04
CA SER A 269 24.60 -24.08 6.83
C SER A 269 23.66 -22.92 6.48
N THR A 270 22.47 -23.20 5.98
CA THR A 270 21.42 -22.20 5.80
C THR A 270 21.06 -21.60 7.16
N GLY A 271 20.95 -20.27 7.23
CA GLY A 271 20.70 -19.55 8.48
C GLY A 271 21.97 -19.19 9.29
N ALA A 272 23.18 -19.61 8.89
CA ALA A 272 24.44 -19.32 9.58
C ALA A 272 24.90 -17.84 9.50
N GLY A 273 24.06 -16.91 9.01
CA GLY A 273 24.37 -15.48 8.96
C GLY A 273 25.21 -15.02 7.77
N LYS A 274 25.49 -15.85 6.75
CA LYS A 274 26.30 -15.46 5.57
C LYS A 274 25.72 -14.24 4.84
N THR A 275 24.46 -14.25 4.52
CA THR A 275 23.75 -13.12 3.87
C THR A 275 23.67 -11.91 4.81
N THR A 276 23.58 -12.12 6.11
CA THR A 276 23.59 -11.06 7.11
C THR A 276 24.88 -10.26 7.06
N ILE A 277 26.03 -10.92 6.93
CA ILE A 277 27.34 -10.23 6.79
C ILE A 277 27.34 -9.33 5.56
N THR A 278 26.89 -9.82 4.39
CA THR A 278 26.82 -9.00 3.17
C THR A 278 25.82 -7.84 3.30
N ASN A 279 24.70 -8.05 3.98
CA ASN A 279 23.72 -6.99 4.26
C ASN A 279 24.31 -5.88 5.16
N LEU A 280 25.14 -6.24 6.14
CA LEU A 280 25.82 -5.29 7.02
C LEU A 280 26.90 -4.52 6.29
N ILE A 281 27.64 -5.14 5.35
CA ILE A 281 28.62 -4.42 4.50
C ILE A 281 27.93 -3.35 3.64
N ASN A 282 26.73 -3.66 3.10
CA ASN A 282 25.91 -2.71 2.34
C ASN A 282 25.14 -1.71 3.22
N ARG A 283 25.28 -1.83 4.55
CA ARG A 283 24.59 -1.00 5.53
C ARG A 283 23.07 -0.93 5.29
N PHE A 284 22.43 -2.10 4.96
CA PHE A 284 20.99 -2.21 4.98
C PHE A 284 20.43 -2.21 6.40
N TYR A 285 21.28 -2.58 7.36
CA TYR A 285 21.01 -2.51 8.79
C TYR A 285 22.20 -1.87 9.49
N ASP A 286 21.95 -1.02 10.46
CA ASP A 286 22.97 -0.45 11.32
C ASP A 286 23.22 -1.40 12.51
N ILE A 287 24.49 -1.57 12.91
CA ILE A 287 24.87 -2.40 14.05
C ILE A 287 24.76 -1.62 15.36
N ALA A 288 24.30 -2.30 16.42
CA ALA A 288 24.22 -1.75 17.75
C ALA A 288 25.54 -1.89 18.52
N ASP A 289 26.26 -2.99 18.30
CA ASP A 289 27.53 -3.30 18.99
C ASP A 289 28.62 -3.74 18.01
N GLY A 290 29.88 -3.50 18.39
CA GLY A 290 31.03 -3.72 17.53
C GLY A 290 31.33 -2.59 16.57
N LYS A 291 32.20 -2.84 15.61
CA LYS A 291 32.60 -1.87 14.57
C LYS A 291 32.85 -2.55 13.24
N ILE A 292 32.27 -2.00 12.18
CA ILE A 292 32.61 -2.34 10.79
C ILE A 292 33.36 -1.14 10.21
N ARG A 293 34.52 -1.40 9.59
CA ARG A 293 35.28 -0.39 8.89
C ARG A 293 35.39 -0.73 7.43
N TYR A 294 35.33 0.30 6.60
CA TYR A 294 35.54 0.24 5.18
C TYR A 294 36.66 1.24 4.82
N ASP A 295 37.75 0.75 4.26
CA ASP A 295 39.01 1.53 4.05
C ASP A 295 39.46 2.27 5.32
N GLY A 296 39.39 1.60 6.48
CA GLY A 296 39.72 2.15 7.78
C GLY A 296 38.69 3.09 8.40
N ILE A 297 37.69 3.52 7.66
CA ILE A 297 36.61 4.43 8.10
C ILE A 297 35.46 3.62 8.69
N ASN A 298 34.92 4.05 9.85
CA ASN A 298 33.72 3.42 10.39
C ASN A 298 32.54 3.59 9.41
N ILE A 299 31.91 2.48 9.01
CA ILE A 299 30.87 2.45 8.00
C ILE A 299 29.68 3.36 8.36
N ASN A 300 29.39 3.56 9.66
CA ASN A 300 28.32 4.44 10.11
C ASN A 300 28.60 5.93 9.82
N LYS A 301 29.84 6.30 9.57
CA LYS A 301 30.22 7.66 9.17
C LYS A 301 30.09 7.92 7.67
N ILE A 302 30.06 6.87 6.85
CA ILE A 302 29.96 6.96 5.40
C ILE A 302 28.47 7.13 5.01
N LYS A 303 28.17 8.05 4.09
CA LYS A 303 26.83 8.18 3.53
C LYS A 303 26.38 6.87 2.88
N LYS A 304 25.19 6.36 3.20
CA LYS A 304 24.68 5.08 2.70
C LYS A 304 24.66 5.03 1.17
N GLY A 305 24.26 6.11 0.52
CA GLY A 305 24.25 6.21 -0.94
C GLY A 305 25.65 6.08 -1.56
N ASP A 306 26.66 6.72 -0.96
CA ASP A 306 28.04 6.69 -1.44
C ASP A 306 28.71 5.34 -1.14
N LEU A 307 28.43 4.73 0.01
CA LEU A 307 28.87 3.39 0.33
C LEU A 307 28.34 2.38 -0.70
N ARG A 308 27.04 2.39 -0.95
CA ARG A 308 26.40 1.48 -1.91
C ARG A 308 26.86 1.71 -3.35
N ARG A 309 27.22 2.97 -3.71
CA ARG A 309 27.80 3.29 -5.02
C ARG A 309 29.20 2.68 -5.19
N SER A 310 29.96 2.51 -4.11
CA SER A 310 31.29 1.90 -4.13
C SER A 310 31.27 0.37 -4.20
N LEU A 311 30.09 -0.26 -3.96
CA LEU A 311 29.91 -1.69 -3.87
C LEU A 311 29.08 -2.22 -5.05
N GLY A 312 29.47 -3.38 -5.60
CA GLY A 312 28.63 -4.15 -6.51
C GLY A 312 28.02 -5.33 -5.77
N MET A 313 26.71 -5.49 -5.84
CA MET A 313 26.00 -6.60 -5.20
C MET A 313 25.29 -7.47 -6.24
N VAL A 314 25.55 -8.78 -6.21
CA VAL A 314 24.82 -9.78 -6.98
C VAL A 314 23.92 -10.56 -6.03
N LEU A 315 22.62 -10.46 -6.22
CA LEU A 315 21.63 -11.14 -5.40
C LEU A 315 21.39 -12.56 -5.89
N GLN A 316 20.98 -13.45 -5.00
CA GLN A 316 20.60 -14.81 -5.35
C GLN A 316 19.31 -14.82 -6.19
N ASP A 317 18.33 -14.02 -5.78
CA ASP A 317 17.07 -13.85 -6.48
C ASP A 317 17.13 -12.57 -7.34
N VAL A 318 17.55 -12.73 -8.59
CA VAL A 318 17.64 -11.61 -9.54
C VAL A 318 16.23 -11.31 -10.07
N ARG A 319 15.78 -10.07 -9.87
CA ARG A 319 14.54 -9.55 -10.46
C ARG A 319 14.87 -8.57 -11.57
N LEU A 320 14.23 -8.76 -12.71
CA LEU A 320 14.31 -7.82 -13.82
C LEU A 320 13.12 -6.85 -13.76
N PHE A 321 13.39 -5.58 -13.96
CA PHE A 321 12.35 -4.57 -14.14
C PHE A 321 11.70 -4.73 -15.51
N THR A 322 10.43 -4.34 -15.61
CA THR A 322 9.72 -4.27 -16.88
C THR A 322 10.43 -3.29 -17.81
N GLY A 323 10.88 -3.79 -18.97
CA GLY A 323 11.66 -3.01 -19.90
C GLY A 323 12.60 -3.90 -20.74
N THR A 324 13.50 -3.29 -21.46
CA THR A 324 14.50 -4.00 -22.27
C THR A 324 15.66 -4.52 -21.41
N VAL A 325 16.40 -5.49 -21.93
CA VAL A 325 17.65 -5.97 -21.28
C VAL A 325 18.66 -4.81 -21.15
N MET A 326 18.73 -3.95 -22.16
CA MET A 326 19.59 -2.75 -22.14
C MET A 326 19.23 -1.80 -21.01
N GLU A 327 17.94 -1.53 -20.79
CA GLU A 327 17.48 -0.68 -19.70
C GLU A 327 17.78 -1.29 -18.32
N ASN A 328 17.64 -2.62 -18.20
CA ASN A 328 18.01 -3.32 -16.97
C ASN A 328 19.52 -3.27 -16.70
N ILE A 329 20.38 -3.34 -17.72
CA ILE A 329 21.84 -3.16 -17.57
C ILE A 329 22.13 -1.71 -17.17
N ARG A 330 21.50 -0.74 -17.84
CA ARG A 330 21.64 0.70 -17.60
C ARG A 330 21.16 1.12 -16.22
N TYR A 331 20.34 0.30 -15.55
CA TYR A 331 19.83 0.59 -14.21
C TYR A 331 20.94 0.83 -13.18
N GLY A 332 22.10 0.21 -13.36
CA GLY A 332 23.27 0.45 -12.50
C GLY A 332 23.87 1.86 -12.66
N ARG A 333 23.66 2.50 -13.83
CA ARG A 333 24.04 3.88 -14.12
C ARG A 333 23.16 4.43 -15.24
N LEU A 334 22.18 5.26 -14.87
CA LEU A 334 21.13 5.73 -15.77
C LEU A 334 21.62 6.60 -16.93
N ASP A 335 22.76 7.26 -16.81
CA ASP A 335 23.43 8.09 -17.81
C ASP A 335 24.44 7.33 -18.68
N ALA A 336 24.55 6.00 -18.54
CA ALA A 336 25.46 5.19 -19.34
C ALA A 336 25.03 5.15 -20.81
N THR A 337 26.04 5.22 -21.71
CA THR A 337 25.79 5.04 -23.16
C THR A 337 25.54 3.57 -23.48
N ASP A 338 25.00 3.29 -24.68
CA ASP A 338 24.76 1.92 -25.13
C ASP A 338 26.09 1.13 -25.24
N GLU A 339 27.16 1.78 -25.70
CA GLU A 339 28.49 1.18 -25.82
C GLU A 339 29.04 0.79 -24.45
N GLU A 340 28.85 1.63 -23.43
CA GLU A 340 29.29 1.34 -22.06
C GLU A 340 28.49 0.18 -21.46
N CYS A 341 27.18 0.13 -21.71
CA CYS A 341 26.33 -1.00 -21.28
C CYS A 341 26.75 -2.31 -21.93
N ILE A 342 27.06 -2.30 -23.24
CA ILE A 342 27.55 -3.47 -23.99
C ILE A 342 28.92 -3.89 -23.45
N ALA A 343 29.80 -2.94 -23.18
CA ALA A 343 31.12 -3.23 -22.59
C ALA A 343 30.99 -3.87 -21.20
N ALA A 344 30.10 -3.37 -20.37
CA ALA A 344 29.80 -3.95 -19.05
C ALA A 344 29.22 -5.38 -19.17
N ALA A 345 28.31 -5.61 -20.09
CA ALA A 345 27.74 -6.94 -20.36
C ALA A 345 28.82 -7.94 -20.80
N LYS A 346 29.76 -7.51 -21.65
CA LYS A 346 30.91 -8.33 -22.06
C LYS A 346 31.82 -8.67 -20.89
N LEU A 347 32.14 -7.71 -20.04
CA LEU A 347 32.93 -7.94 -18.83
C LEU A 347 32.26 -8.93 -17.87
N ALA A 348 30.93 -8.87 -17.75
CA ALA A 348 30.15 -9.80 -16.95
C ALA A 348 29.90 -11.15 -17.65
N ASN A 349 30.42 -11.37 -18.87
CA ASN A 349 30.15 -12.55 -19.70
C ASN A 349 28.65 -12.81 -19.95
N ALA A 350 27.85 -11.73 -19.95
CA ALA A 350 26.42 -11.75 -20.21
C ALA A 350 26.05 -11.48 -21.68
N ASP A 351 27.00 -11.02 -22.49
CA ASP A 351 26.79 -10.64 -23.89
C ASP A 351 26.30 -11.82 -24.74
N GLY A 352 26.87 -13.02 -24.55
CA GLY A 352 26.47 -14.23 -25.28
C GLY A 352 25.02 -14.64 -25.01
N SER A 353 24.55 -14.54 -23.76
CA SER A 353 23.16 -14.83 -23.41
C SER A 353 22.19 -13.73 -23.86
N SER A 354 22.62 -12.48 -23.83
CA SER A 354 21.84 -11.33 -24.30
C SER A 354 21.69 -11.34 -25.83
N ALA A 355 22.77 -11.67 -26.57
CA ALA A 355 22.76 -11.79 -28.02
C ALA A 355 21.98 -13.01 -28.53
N ALA A 356 21.92 -14.09 -27.76
CA ALA A 356 21.14 -15.29 -28.08
C ALA A 356 19.61 -15.10 -27.92
N CYS A 357 19.17 -14.01 -27.27
CA CYS A 357 17.76 -13.64 -27.29
C CYS A 357 17.34 -13.20 -28.71
N PRO A 358 16.15 -13.59 -29.22
CA PRO A 358 15.70 -13.26 -30.57
C PRO A 358 15.68 -11.79 -30.98
N MET A 359 15.83 -10.87 -30.01
CA MET A 359 15.95 -9.41 -30.20
C MET A 359 17.21 -8.83 -29.56
N GLY A 360 18.21 -9.63 -29.18
CA GLY A 360 19.42 -9.13 -28.51
C GLY A 360 19.13 -8.34 -27.23
N THR A 361 19.95 -7.32 -26.98
CA THR A 361 19.80 -6.44 -25.81
C THR A 361 18.56 -5.55 -25.81
N THR A 362 17.79 -5.54 -26.90
CA THR A 362 16.57 -4.72 -27.05
C THR A 362 15.27 -5.44 -26.69
N ARG A 363 15.33 -6.72 -26.31
CA ARG A 363 14.14 -7.47 -25.91
C ARG A 363 13.56 -6.90 -24.61
N SER A 364 12.26 -6.60 -24.62
CA SER A 364 11.52 -6.36 -23.38
C SER A 364 11.46 -7.67 -22.57
N SER A 365 11.94 -7.65 -21.35
CA SER A 365 11.63 -8.71 -20.39
C SER A 365 10.11 -8.75 -20.22
N PRO A 366 9.44 -9.91 -20.36
CA PRO A 366 8.06 -10.01 -19.97
C PRO A 366 8.03 -9.69 -18.48
N GLY A 367 7.44 -8.54 -18.14
CA GLY A 367 7.16 -8.23 -16.75
C GLY A 367 6.42 -9.44 -16.17
N THR A 368 6.88 -9.95 -15.06
CA THR A 368 6.02 -10.78 -14.22
C THR A 368 4.77 -9.97 -14.03
N ALA A 369 3.65 -10.42 -14.61
CA ALA A 369 2.37 -9.78 -14.43
C ALA A 369 2.17 -9.57 -12.93
N PRO A 370 1.72 -8.40 -12.49
CA PRO A 370 1.44 -8.19 -11.09
C PRO A 370 0.38 -9.22 -10.68
N THR A 371 0.78 -10.13 -9.81
CA THR A 371 -0.12 -11.06 -9.12
C THR A 371 -0.98 -10.31 -8.12
#